data_89d7c518d3670aaf702ce15753c39b55
#
_entry.id   89d7c518d3670aaf702ce15753c39b55
#
_cell.length_a   1.000
_cell.length_b   1.000
_cell.length_c   1.000
_cell.angle_alpha   90.00
_cell.angle_beta   90.00
_cell.angle_gamma   90.00
#
_symmetry.space_group_name_H-M   'P 1'
#
loop_
_entity.id
_entity.type
_entity.pdbx_description
1 polymer ?
#
loop_
_entity_poly.entity_id
_entity_poly.type
_entity_poly.pdbx_seq_one_letter_code
_entity_poly.pdbx_strand_id
1 'polypeptide(L)'
;MLVPTEAPASIREMVTAAAARYASHPAIRAAGFSPRNWNAYFHSMIQVESGFKVTAYSSAGAMGLAQLMPGTARFLGVDPRDPVQNLDGGARYLLMQLGAFGTPELALAAYNAGPGAVRKYRGIPPYRETRNHVRKVMAIYRNRLT
;
A
#
# COMPACT_ATOMS: atom_id res chain seq x y z
N MET A 1 -17.20 -15.75 8.56
CA MET A 1 -15.94 -15.82 9.28
C MET A 1 -15.23 -14.48 9.28
N LEU A 2 -14.76 -14.10 10.44
CA LEU A 2 -14.08 -12.84 10.58
C LEU A 2 -12.63 -12.98 10.11
N VAL A 3 -12.23 -12.08 9.20
CA VAL A 3 -10.82 -11.97 8.82
C VAL A 3 -10.09 -11.36 10.01
N PRO A 4 -8.92 -11.88 10.38
CA PRO A 4 -8.13 -11.24 11.43
C PRO A 4 -7.91 -9.78 11.09
N THR A 5 -8.30 -8.90 12.00
CA THR A 5 -8.17 -7.47 11.79
C THR A 5 -6.79 -6.96 12.16
N GLU A 6 -6.01 -7.80 12.82
CA GLU A 6 -4.68 -7.41 13.27
C GLU A 6 -3.61 -8.40 12.84
N ALA A 7 -2.46 -7.84 12.49
CA ALA A 7 -1.28 -8.62 12.17
C ALA A 7 -0.68 -9.25 13.44
N PRO A 8 0.07 -10.35 13.32
CA PRO A 8 0.97 -10.79 14.40
C PRO A 8 1.87 -9.63 14.83
N ALA A 9 2.21 -9.58 16.12
CA ALA A 9 2.95 -8.45 16.70
C ALA A 9 4.23 -8.10 15.92
N SER A 10 5.01 -9.12 15.50
CA SER A 10 6.25 -8.92 14.75
C SER A 10 6.01 -8.27 13.38
N ILE A 11 4.95 -8.70 12.70
CA ILE A 11 4.59 -8.13 11.38
C ILE A 11 4.09 -6.69 11.57
N ARG A 12 3.23 -6.47 12.56
CA ARG A 12 2.72 -5.14 12.87
C ARG A 12 3.87 -4.16 13.15
N GLU A 13 4.86 -4.59 13.92
CA GLU A 13 6.02 -3.77 14.23
C GLU A 13 6.81 -3.43 12.96
N MET A 14 7.01 -4.41 12.06
CA MET A 14 7.71 -4.17 10.80
C MET A 14 6.95 -3.18 9.91
N VAL A 15 5.63 -3.30 9.83
CA VAL A 15 4.81 -2.38 9.02
C VAL A 15 4.87 -0.96 9.62
N THR A 16 4.73 -0.86 10.94
CA THR A 16 4.84 0.43 11.64
C THR A 16 6.20 1.07 11.42
N ALA A 17 7.28 0.28 11.50
CA ALA A 17 8.64 0.79 11.28
C ALA A 17 8.83 1.31 9.85
N ALA A 18 8.30 0.60 8.86
CA ALA A 18 8.37 1.03 7.47
C ALA A 18 7.62 2.36 7.25
N ALA A 19 6.42 2.47 7.81
CA ALA A 19 5.64 3.71 7.72
C ALA A 19 6.36 4.87 8.43
N ALA A 20 6.88 4.62 9.64
CA ALA A 20 7.55 5.64 10.45
C ALA A 20 8.81 6.18 9.78
N ARG A 21 9.50 5.34 9.01
CA ARG A 21 10.73 5.74 8.30
C ARG A 21 10.47 6.91 7.35
N TYR A 22 9.26 7.04 6.84
CA TYR A 22 8.89 8.08 5.87
C TYR A 22 7.83 9.05 6.40
N ALA A 23 7.64 9.13 7.71
CA ALA A 23 6.57 9.92 8.33
C ALA A 23 6.64 11.42 8.00
N SER A 24 7.81 11.92 7.63
CA SER A 24 7.98 13.33 7.25
C SER A 24 7.93 13.57 5.74
N HIS A 25 7.62 12.55 4.95
CA HIS A 25 7.56 12.71 3.49
C HIS A 25 6.50 13.74 3.10
N PRO A 26 6.84 14.70 2.19
CA PRO A 26 5.91 15.79 1.85
C PRO A 26 4.55 15.34 1.32
N ALA A 27 4.49 14.21 0.63
CA ALA A 27 3.24 13.70 0.07
C ALA A 27 2.19 13.38 1.14
N ILE A 28 2.61 13.05 2.35
CA ILE A 28 1.72 12.70 3.46
C ILE A 28 0.88 13.94 3.84
N ARG A 29 1.55 15.04 4.13
CA ARG A 29 0.88 16.29 4.51
C ARG A 29 0.09 16.86 3.34
N ALA A 30 0.64 16.80 2.13
CA ALA A 30 -0.03 17.32 0.95
C ALA A 30 -1.35 16.60 0.67
N ALA A 31 -1.45 15.33 1.04
CA ALA A 31 -2.67 14.53 0.90
C ALA A 31 -3.63 14.71 2.09
N GLY A 32 -3.28 15.54 3.05
CA GLY A 32 -4.11 15.78 4.25
C GLY A 32 -3.92 14.76 5.36
N PHE A 33 -2.88 13.96 5.29
CA PHE A 33 -2.59 12.95 6.32
C PHE A 33 -1.70 13.50 7.41
N SER A 34 -2.00 13.15 8.65
CA SER A 34 -1.03 13.19 9.75
C SER A 34 -0.14 11.94 9.66
N PRO A 35 0.99 11.87 10.39
CA PRO A 35 1.77 10.64 10.47
C PRO A 35 0.95 9.44 10.96
N ARG A 36 0.02 9.66 11.90
CA ARG A 36 -0.87 8.60 12.40
C ARG A 36 -1.80 8.10 11.30
N ASN A 37 -2.39 9.01 10.53
CA ASN A 37 -3.27 8.63 9.42
C ASN A 37 -2.50 7.88 8.34
N TRP A 38 -1.29 8.34 8.03
CA TRP A 38 -0.42 7.66 7.08
C TRP A 38 -0.13 6.23 7.53
N ASN A 39 0.21 6.04 8.81
CA ASN A 39 0.46 4.71 9.35
C ASN A 39 -0.77 3.80 9.19
N ALA A 40 -1.95 4.29 9.55
CA ALA A 40 -3.20 3.54 9.42
C ALA A 40 -3.51 3.20 7.96
N TYR A 41 -3.28 4.13 7.06
CA TYR A 41 -3.50 3.96 5.63
C TYR A 41 -2.57 2.88 5.05
N PHE A 42 -1.27 2.95 5.39
CA PHE A 42 -0.31 1.96 4.95
C PHE A 42 -0.62 0.57 5.49
N HIS A 43 -0.92 0.45 6.78
CA HIS A 43 -1.35 -0.82 7.38
C HIS A 43 -2.56 -1.41 6.67
N SER A 44 -3.54 -0.58 6.36
CA SER A 44 -4.77 -1.03 5.70
C SER A 44 -4.48 -1.56 4.30
N MET A 45 -3.59 -0.91 3.57
CA MET A 45 -3.18 -1.39 2.26
C MET A 45 -2.46 -2.75 2.37
N ILE A 46 -1.53 -2.89 3.30
CA ILE A 46 -0.81 -4.15 3.50
C ILE A 46 -1.79 -5.27 3.85
N GLN A 47 -2.78 -4.99 4.68
CA GLN A 47 -3.81 -5.98 5.03
C GLN A 47 -4.55 -6.49 3.79
N VAL A 48 -4.97 -5.59 2.91
CA VAL A 48 -5.70 -5.96 1.68
C VAL A 48 -4.78 -6.68 0.71
N GLU A 49 -3.52 -6.23 0.58
CA GLU A 49 -2.59 -6.83 -0.38
C GLU A 49 -2.22 -8.26 -0.03
N SER A 50 -1.89 -8.53 1.21
CA SER A 50 -1.29 -9.82 1.59
C SER A 50 -1.96 -10.52 2.76
N GLY A 51 -2.89 -9.86 3.46
CA GLY A 51 -3.41 -10.36 4.72
C GLY A 51 -2.30 -10.51 5.77
N PHE A 52 -1.26 -9.69 5.68
CA PHE A 52 -0.08 -9.72 6.55
C PHE A 52 0.73 -11.03 6.43
N LYS A 53 0.69 -11.68 5.26
CA LYS A 53 1.43 -12.91 5.03
C LYS A 53 2.72 -12.61 4.27
N VAL A 54 3.86 -12.88 4.88
CA VAL A 54 5.18 -12.64 4.25
C VAL A 54 5.39 -13.51 3.02
N THR A 55 4.69 -14.64 2.92
CA THR A 55 4.80 -15.59 1.81
C THR A 55 3.74 -15.38 0.73
N ALA A 56 2.94 -14.33 0.82
CA ALA A 56 1.89 -14.07 -0.16
C ALA A 56 2.49 -13.93 -1.56
N TYR A 57 1.87 -14.58 -2.52
CA TYR A 57 2.33 -14.57 -3.91
C TYR A 57 1.11 -14.62 -4.83
N SER A 58 0.96 -13.62 -5.71
CA SER A 58 -0.19 -13.59 -6.61
C SER A 58 0.08 -14.38 -7.88
N SER A 59 -0.99 -14.76 -8.59
CA SER A 59 -0.88 -15.43 -9.89
C SER A 59 -0.14 -14.57 -10.92
N ALA A 60 -0.19 -13.25 -10.77
CA ALA A 60 0.51 -12.32 -11.66
C ALA A 60 1.99 -12.13 -11.30
N GLY A 61 2.44 -12.66 -10.16
CA GLY A 61 3.84 -12.57 -9.74
C GLY A 61 4.14 -11.53 -8.68
N ALA A 62 3.12 -10.89 -8.11
CA ALA A 62 3.34 -9.96 -7.00
C ALA A 62 3.77 -10.72 -5.75
N MET A 63 4.72 -10.18 -4.99
CA MET A 63 5.36 -10.88 -3.89
C MET A 63 5.27 -10.12 -2.56
N GLY A 64 5.05 -10.88 -1.49
CA GLY A 64 5.26 -10.46 -0.12
C GLY A 64 4.19 -9.56 0.45
N LEU A 65 4.50 -8.95 1.58
CA LEU A 65 3.56 -8.15 2.36
C LEU A 65 2.93 -7.01 1.56
N ALA A 66 3.74 -6.31 0.76
CA ALA A 66 3.27 -5.18 -0.04
C ALA A 66 2.90 -5.56 -1.47
N GLN A 67 3.01 -6.85 -1.82
CA GLN A 67 2.68 -7.37 -3.15
C GLN A 67 3.38 -6.59 -4.26
N LEU A 68 4.71 -6.55 -4.21
CA LEU A 68 5.51 -5.88 -5.23
C LEU A 68 5.71 -6.79 -6.43
N MET A 69 5.45 -6.24 -7.62
CA MET A 69 5.83 -6.90 -8.86
C MET A 69 7.35 -6.87 -9.02
N PRO A 70 7.95 -7.90 -9.66
CA PRO A 70 9.41 -7.94 -9.82
C PRO A 70 10.00 -6.69 -10.47
N GLY A 71 9.32 -6.13 -11.47
CA GLY A 71 9.78 -4.90 -12.13
C GLY A 71 9.79 -3.70 -11.21
N THR A 72 8.75 -3.56 -10.38
CA THR A 72 8.67 -2.49 -9.40
C THR A 72 9.76 -2.64 -8.34
N ALA A 73 9.98 -3.86 -7.87
CA ALA A 73 11.04 -4.14 -6.90
C ALA A 73 12.43 -3.76 -7.44
N ARG A 74 12.70 -4.11 -8.71
CA ARG A 74 13.96 -3.72 -9.37
C ARG A 74 14.09 -2.20 -9.48
N PHE A 75 13.03 -1.53 -9.89
CA PHE A 75 13.01 -0.08 -9.98
C PHE A 75 13.33 0.58 -8.64
N LEU A 76 12.77 0.03 -7.56
CA LEU A 76 12.96 0.54 -6.21
C LEU A 76 14.29 0.10 -5.58
N GLY A 77 14.98 -0.87 -6.17
CA GLY A 77 16.23 -1.39 -5.65
C GLY A 77 16.07 -2.24 -4.39
N VAL A 78 14.94 -2.93 -4.25
CA VAL A 78 14.67 -3.78 -3.08
C VAL A 78 14.58 -5.25 -3.47
N ASP A 79 14.91 -6.13 -2.52
CA ASP A 79 14.66 -7.56 -2.65
C ASP A 79 13.24 -7.84 -2.13
N PRO A 80 12.29 -8.19 -3.01
CA PRO A 80 10.91 -8.37 -2.58
C PRO A 80 10.69 -9.60 -1.71
N ARG A 81 11.68 -10.49 -1.63
CA ARG A 81 11.61 -11.70 -0.79
C ARG A 81 12.00 -11.41 0.65
N ASP A 82 12.68 -10.30 0.90
CA ASP A 82 13.01 -9.88 2.26
C ASP A 82 11.87 -9.02 2.80
N PRO A 83 11.21 -9.43 3.91
CA PRO A 83 10.03 -8.70 4.40
C PRO A 83 10.27 -7.22 4.71
N VAL A 84 11.42 -6.89 5.29
CA VAL A 84 11.75 -5.51 5.63
C VAL A 84 11.93 -4.67 4.37
N GLN A 85 12.67 -5.19 3.38
CA GLN A 85 12.86 -4.50 2.11
C GLN A 85 11.56 -4.41 1.32
N ASN A 86 10.74 -5.45 1.36
CA ASN A 86 9.43 -5.47 0.70
C ASN A 86 8.55 -4.33 1.23
N LEU A 87 8.45 -4.20 2.54
CA LEU A 87 7.66 -3.14 3.17
C LEU A 87 8.24 -1.76 2.88
N ASP A 88 9.57 -1.63 2.88
CA ASP A 88 10.21 -0.36 2.53
C ASP A 88 9.87 0.05 1.10
N GLY A 89 9.98 -0.88 0.18
CA GLY A 89 9.59 -0.64 -1.21
C GLY A 89 8.13 -0.28 -1.35
N GLY A 90 7.25 -0.99 -0.64
CA GLY A 90 5.83 -0.71 -0.65
C GLY A 90 5.48 0.69 -0.15
N ALA A 91 6.09 1.10 0.96
CA ALA A 91 5.88 2.43 1.51
C ALA A 91 6.35 3.51 0.52
N ARG A 92 7.54 3.34 -0.04
CA ARG A 92 8.09 4.30 -1.00
C ARG A 92 7.25 4.38 -2.26
N TYR A 93 6.79 3.25 -2.77
CA TYR A 93 5.98 3.21 -3.99
C TYR A 93 4.61 3.85 -3.77
N LEU A 94 3.98 3.57 -2.63
CA LEU A 94 2.69 4.19 -2.28
C LEU A 94 2.84 5.71 -2.12
N LEU A 95 3.91 6.17 -1.48
CA LEU A 95 4.17 7.60 -1.34
C LEU A 95 4.45 8.27 -2.69
N MET A 96 5.11 7.58 -3.59
CA MET A 96 5.32 8.08 -4.96
C MET A 96 3.98 8.31 -5.66
N GLN A 97 3.04 7.36 -5.53
CA GLN A 97 1.72 7.50 -6.13
C GLN A 97 0.91 8.60 -5.44
N LEU A 98 1.02 8.69 -4.12
CA LEU A 98 0.33 9.73 -3.36
C LEU A 98 0.80 11.13 -3.77
N GLY A 99 2.10 11.29 -3.98
CA GLY A 99 2.67 12.55 -4.46
C GLY A 99 2.25 12.87 -5.89
N ALA A 100 2.17 11.85 -6.74
CA ALA A 100 1.81 12.04 -8.15
C ALA A 100 0.32 12.37 -8.35
N PHE A 101 -0.56 11.77 -7.57
CA PHE A 101 -2.01 11.86 -7.81
C PHE A 101 -2.78 12.63 -6.73
N GLY A 102 -2.19 12.87 -5.59
CA GLY A 102 -2.68 13.83 -4.59
C GLY A 102 -3.77 13.35 -3.65
N THR A 103 -4.46 12.24 -3.95
CA THR A 103 -5.51 11.70 -3.07
C THR A 103 -5.23 10.26 -2.70
N PRO A 104 -5.68 9.83 -1.49
CA PRO A 104 -5.51 8.45 -1.07
C PRO A 104 -6.12 7.44 -2.03
N GLU A 105 -7.29 7.72 -2.56
CA GLU A 105 -8.00 6.81 -3.47
C GLU A 105 -7.26 6.64 -4.79
N LEU A 106 -6.78 7.73 -5.37
CA LEU A 106 -6.02 7.66 -6.63
C LEU A 106 -4.67 6.99 -6.44
N ALA A 107 -4.02 7.22 -5.30
CA ALA A 107 -2.75 6.56 -4.99
C ALA A 107 -2.93 5.05 -4.89
N LEU A 108 -3.99 4.58 -4.25
CA LEU A 108 -4.30 3.16 -4.17
C LEU A 108 -4.60 2.57 -5.54
N ALA A 109 -5.35 3.29 -6.36
CA ALA A 109 -5.65 2.86 -7.73
C ALA A 109 -4.37 2.72 -8.55
N ALA A 110 -3.46 3.69 -8.44
CA ALA A 110 -2.18 3.67 -9.14
C ALA A 110 -1.26 2.56 -8.61
N TYR A 111 -1.29 2.30 -7.32
CA TYR A 111 -0.54 1.21 -6.72
C TYR A 111 -1.00 -0.15 -7.28
N ASN A 112 -2.31 -0.33 -7.42
CA ASN A 112 -2.90 -1.59 -7.88
C ASN A 112 -2.84 -1.75 -9.41
N ALA A 113 -3.26 -0.72 -10.16
CA ALA A 113 -3.41 -0.82 -11.62
C ALA A 113 -2.23 -0.22 -12.39
N GLY A 114 -1.31 0.44 -11.68
CA GLY A 114 -0.22 1.19 -12.29
C GLY A 114 -0.58 2.66 -12.54
N PRO A 115 0.40 3.56 -12.43
CA PRO A 115 0.15 4.99 -12.63
C PRO A 115 -0.29 5.33 -14.07
N GLY A 116 0.16 4.56 -15.05
CA GLY A 116 -0.26 4.74 -16.44
C GLY A 116 -1.76 4.61 -16.64
N ALA A 117 -2.39 3.65 -15.97
CA ALA A 117 -3.83 3.43 -16.06
C ALA A 117 -4.59 4.60 -15.44
N VAL A 118 -4.13 5.11 -14.29
CA VAL A 118 -4.77 6.25 -13.62
C VAL A 118 -4.66 7.50 -14.52
N ARG A 119 -3.51 7.72 -15.14
CA ARG A 119 -3.34 8.84 -16.09
C ARG A 119 -4.25 8.69 -17.29
N LYS A 120 -4.33 7.48 -17.85
CA LYS A 120 -5.16 7.22 -19.04
C LYS A 120 -6.63 7.53 -18.79
N TYR A 121 -7.15 7.07 -17.66
CA TYR A 121 -8.56 7.24 -17.31
C TYR A 121 -8.84 8.54 -16.54
N ARG A 122 -7.81 9.29 -16.20
CA ARG A 122 -7.92 10.53 -15.41
C ARG A 122 -8.69 10.33 -14.11
N GLY A 123 -8.46 9.19 -13.47
CA GLY A 123 -9.15 8.79 -12.26
C GLY A 123 -8.97 7.31 -12.01
N ILE A 124 -9.81 6.75 -11.15
CA ILE A 124 -9.78 5.32 -10.88
C ILE A 124 -10.18 4.57 -12.15
N PRO A 125 -9.30 3.69 -12.69
CA PRO A 125 -9.65 2.93 -13.88
C PRO A 125 -10.90 2.07 -13.64
N PRO A 126 -11.71 1.81 -14.68
CA PRO A 126 -12.95 1.05 -14.52
C PRO A 126 -12.69 -0.47 -14.44
N TYR A 127 -11.66 -0.87 -13.72
CA TYR A 127 -11.30 -2.26 -13.48
C TYR A 127 -11.95 -2.71 -12.17
N ARG A 128 -12.67 -3.82 -12.22
CA ARG A 128 -13.33 -4.36 -11.03
C ARG A 128 -12.35 -4.58 -9.89
N GLU A 129 -11.18 -5.18 -10.17
CA GLU A 129 -10.15 -5.44 -9.19
C GLU A 129 -9.68 -4.15 -8.51
N THR A 130 -9.39 -3.12 -9.31
CA THR A 130 -8.88 -1.85 -8.78
C THR A 130 -9.93 -1.12 -7.95
N ARG A 131 -11.16 -1.06 -8.44
CA ARG A 131 -12.26 -0.44 -7.69
C ARG A 131 -12.49 -1.14 -6.35
N ASN A 132 -12.46 -2.47 -6.35
CA ASN A 132 -12.63 -3.26 -5.13
C ASN A 132 -11.47 -3.04 -4.17
N HIS A 133 -10.25 -2.98 -4.69
CA HIS A 133 -9.05 -2.72 -3.89
C HIS A 133 -9.16 -1.38 -3.16
N VAL A 134 -9.45 -0.31 -3.90
CA VAL A 134 -9.59 1.03 -3.32
C VAL A 134 -10.68 1.04 -2.24
N ARG A 135 -11.85 0.46 -2.54
CA ARG A 135 -12.97 0.44 -1.60
C ARG A 135 -12.63 -0.30 -0.31
N LYS A 136 -12.00 -1.47 -0.45
CA LYS A 136 -11.64 -2.30 0.71
C LYS A 136 -10.61 -1.60 1.60
N VAL A 137 -9.56 -1.05 1.00
CA VAL A 137 -8.52 -0.36 1.76
C VAL A 137 -9.11 0.84 2.50
N MET A 138 -9.90 1.64 1.82
CA MET A 138 -10.47 2.84 2.44
C MET A 138 -11.47 2.51 3.54
N ALA A 139 -12.23 1.42 3.41
CA ALA A 139 -13.14 0.98 4.46
C ALA A 139 -12.38 0.54 5.71
N ILE A 140 -11.32 -0.24 5.55
CA ILE A 140 -10.47 -0.67 6.66
C ILE A 140 -9.77 0.52 7.30
N TYR A 141 -9.28 1.43 6.47
CA TYR A 141 -8.62 2.65 6.93
C TYR A 141 -9.55 3.47 7.85
N ARG A 142 -10.81 3.68 7.43
CA ARG A 142 -11.77 4.43 8.25
C ARG A 142 -12.04 3.74 9.58
N ASN A 143 -12.13 2.42 9.59
CA ASN A 143 -12.31 1.65 10.82
C ASN A 143 -11.12 1.80 11.77
N ARG A 144 -9.90 1.86 11.24
CA ARG A 144 -8.70 2.04 12.07
C ARG A 144 -8.63 3.39 12.73
N LEU A 145 -9.34 4.39 12.21
CA LEU A 145 -9.34 5.74 12.75
C LEU A 145 -10.38 5.93 13.86
N THR A 146 -11.33 5.02 14.00
CA THR A 146 -12.32 5.06 15.07
C THR A 146 -11.87 4.22 16.33
#